data_d9b1ca859fb177968fce6c8311787128
#
_entry.id   d9b1ca859fb177968fce6c8311787128
#
_cell.length_a   1.000
_cell.length_b   1.000
_cell.length_c   1.000
_cell.angle_alpha   90.00
_cell.angle_beta   90.00
_cell.angle_gamma   90.00
#
_symmetry.space_group_name_H-M   'P 1'
#
loop_
_entity.id
_entity.type
_entity.pdbx_description
1 polymer ?
#
loop_
_entity_poly.entity_id
_entity_poly.type
_entity_poly.pdbx_seq_one_letter_code
_entity_poly.pdbx_strand_id
1 'polypeptide(L)'
;MEKNPVYSSYRWAMLLSACFAIMSVYIDMIAIAPILGDVAKGLQVDMGAATNLMMGFVLATACVLIWGGVVVDKFGMTAATVLGLLCATLPATLMPMMGQSYGLVMIARLIQGASVGFIFAIIGPTVVLWFPPKEHGLAGGIIIAFISVGSALGGLFSPMILATGVSWQGVVSVLSAPGWIAVLLALIVTRRSPSPDVLAALAHVMQSSAEQITFWKAFRLPMTWIGGLVVFFNTWNLYCFLNLIPPYLAAPAPMGVGLGPVTAGQLALAGTIVGILSTIAGGSFFDKIAKGNQKLAVIGGFILTVLFAFPIALPWVNGNMLLLIACLMLVGWGINFMGASINGFIAMNYPPSIVGRMVGWWFGFGTFGGALGLYLGGKTIDATGSFKTAIILLSISACVGLLLDLFLKSGVCSEKNNSV
;
A
#
# COMPACT_ATOMS: atom_id res chain seq x y z
N MET A 1 -10.49 39.25 13.56
CA MET A 1 -11.18 37.94 13.68
C MET A 1 -11.03 37.23 12.34
N GLU A 2 -10.09 36.30 12.22
CA GLU A 2 -9.99 35.44 11.03
C GLU A 2 -11.27 34.59 10.98
N LYS A 3 -12.04 34.76 9.92
CA LYS A 3 -13.19 33.89 9.66
C LYS A 3 -12.68 32.47 9.44
N ASN A 4 -13.06 31.54 10.31
CA ASN A 4 -12.80 30.12 10.06
C ASN A 4 -13.35 29.74 8.69
N PRO A 5 -12.54 29.15 7.79
CA PRO A 5 -13.01 28.77 6.47
C PRO A 5 -14.17 27.79 6.56
N VAL A 6 -15.24 28.04 5.79
CA VAL A 6 -16.44 27.19 5.78
C VAL A 6 -16.21 26.03 4.83
N TYR A 7 -16.13 24.81 5.38
CA TYR A 7 -15.99 23.58 4.61
C TYR A 7 -17.35 23.06 4.14
N SER A 8 -17.48 22.85 2.84
CA SER A 8 -18.72 22.33 2.24
C SER A 8 -19.00 20.87 2.65
N SER A 9 -20.28 20.51 2.82
CA SER A 9 -20.71 19.11 3.01
C SER A 9 -20.31 18.19 1.85
N TYR A 10 -19.99 18.76 0.69
CA TYR A 10 -19.48 18.04 -0.48
C TYR A 10 -18.16 17.29 -0.21
N ARG A 11 -17.46 17.65 0.86
CA ARG A 11 -16.25 16.97 1.33
C ARG A 11 -16.44 15.45 1.50
N TRP A 12 -17.62 15.01 1.92
CA TRP A 12 -17.93 13.59 2.07
C TRP A 12 -18.03 12.85 0.73
N ALA A 13 -18.54 13.52 -0.31
CA ALA A 13 -18.54 12.98 -1.67
C ALA A 13 -17.10 12.84 -2.21
N MET A 14 -16.24 13.83 -1.94
CA MET A 14 -14.81 13.77 -2.28
C MET A 14 -14.11 12.62 -1.57
N LEU A 15 -14.39 12.43 -0.27
CA LEU A 15 -13.87 11.32 0.50
C LEU A 15 -14.30 9.98 -0.10
N LEU A 16 -15.59 9.82 -0.38
CA LEU A 16 -16.14 8.60 -0.94
C LEU A 16 -15.49 8.28 -2.31
N SER A 17 -15.35 9.28 -3.18
CA SER A 17 -14.67 9.12 -4.47
C SER A 17 -13.22 8.65 -4.30
N ALA A 18 -12.46 9.23 -3.37
CA ALA A 18 -11.08 8.82 -3.08
C ALA A 18 -11.02 7.39 -2.49
N CYS A 19 -11.96 7.04 -1.61
CA CYS A 19 -12.09 5.70 -1.05
C CYS A 19 -12.37 4.64 -2.13
N PHE A 20 -13.31 4.91 -3.04
CA PHE A 20 -13.59 4.02 -4.17
C PHE A 20 -12.41 3.91 -5.14
N ALA A 21 -11.70 5.02 -5.38
CA ALA A 21 -10.53 5.02 -6.24
C ALA A 21 -9.43 4.10 -5.68
N ILE A 22 -9.07 4.24 -4.41
CA ILE A 22 -8.01 3.42 -3.82
C ILE A 22 -8.45 1.96 -3.66
N MET A 23 -9.70 1.72 -3.30
CA MET A 23 -10.27 0.38 -3.18
C MET A 23 -10.17 -0.39 -4.49
N SER A 24 -10.62 0.20 -5.61
CA SER A 24 -10.63 -0.48 -6.92
C SER A 24 -9.22 -0.82 -7.40
N VAL A 25 -8.25 0.08 -7.21
CA VAL A 25 -6.85 -0.18 -7.58
C VAL A 25 -6.26 -1.35 -6.77
N TYR A 26 -6.60 -1.48 -5.49
CA TYR A 26 -6.12 -2.58 -4.65
C TYR A 26 -6.88 -3.89 -4.88
N ILE A 27 -8.13 -3.85 -5.36
CA ILE A 27 -8.82 -5.04 -5.89
C ILE A 27 -8.01 -5.61 -7.06
N ASP A 28 -7.67 -4.77 -8.05
CA ASP A 28 -6.91 -5.19 -9.24
C ASP A 28 -5.50 -5.67 -8.88
N MET A 29 -4.86 -5.03 -7.90
CA MET A 29 -3.54 -5.43 -7.43
C MET A 29 -3.52 -6.87 -6.92
N ILE A 30 -4.48 -7.22 -6.04
CA ILE A 30 -4.51 -8.51 -5.33
C ILE A 30 -5.21 -9.61 -6.13
N ALA A 31 -6.01 -9.28 -7.14
CA ALA A 31 -6.83 -10.22 -7.89
C ALA A 31 -6.08 -11.47 -8.38
N ILE A 32 -4.81 -11.35 -8.75
CA ILE A 32 -4.00 -12.47 -9.28
C ILE A 32 -3.41 -13.34 -8.14
N ALA A 33 -3.15 -12.78 -6.95
CA ALA A 33 -2.39 -13.46 -5.91
C ALA A 33 -2.97 -14.81 -5.49
N PRO A 34 -4.26 -14.95 -5.11
CA PRO A 34 -4.81 -16.23 -4.66
C PRO A 34 -4.99 -17.25 -5.79
N ILE A 35 -5.04 -16.80 -7.06
CA ILE A 35 -5.21 -17.66 -8.25
C ILE A 35 -3.92 -17.80 -9.07
N LEU A 36 -2.76 -17.48 -8.46
CA LEU A 36 -1.48 -17.44 -9.15
C LEU A 36 -1.13 -18.76 -9.87
N GLY A 37 -1.50 -19.89 -9.29
CA GLY A 37 -1.31 -21.20 -9.89
C GLY A 37 -2.06 -21.38 -11.22
N ASP A 38 -3.28 -20.84 -11.32
CA ASP A 38 -4.08 -20.89 -12.54
C ASP A 38 -3.58 -19.90 -13.59
N VAL A 39 -3.05 -18.75 -13.16
CA VAL A 39 -2.36 -17.79 -14.03
C VAL A 39 -1.10 -18.41 -14.61
N ALA A 40 -0.26 -19.06 -13.79
CA ALA A 40 0.96 -19.72 -14.23
C ALA A 40 0.66 -20.82 -15.26
N LYS A 41 -0.34 -21.67 -14.99
CA LYS A 41 -0.79 -22.70 -15.94
C LYS A 41 -1.34 -22.11 -17.24
N GLY A 42 -2.16 -21.06 -17.15
CA GLY A 42 -2.78 -20.42 -18.32
C GLY A 42 -1.77 -19.70 -19.22
N LEU A 43 -0.68 -19.19 -18.65
CA LEU A 43 0.42 -18.56 -19.39
C LEU A 43 1.55 -19.53 -19.76
N GLN A 44 1.48 -20.78 -19.29
CA GLN A 44 2.52 -21.81 -19.48
C GLN A 44 3.91 -21.36 -18.99
N VAL A 45 3.95 -20.76 -17.78
CA VAL A 45 5.18 -20.25 -17.17
C VAL A 45 5.37 -20.87 -15.77
N ASP A 46 6.60 -20.78 -15.27
CA ASP A 46 6.94 -21.20 -13.92
C ASP A 46 6.31 -20.27 -12.88
N MET A 47 6.17 -20.75 -11.64
CA MET A 47 5.57 -20.02 -10.55
C MET A 47 6.33 -18.73 -10.22
N GLY A 48 7.67 -18.73 -10.36
CA GLY A 48 8.48 -17.54 -10.18
C GLY A 48 8.25 -16.50 -11.26
N ALA A 49 8.10 -16.92 -12.52
CA ALA A 49 7.72 -16.01 -13.60
C ALA A 49 6.32 -15.42 -13.37
N ALA A 50 5.36 -16.23 -12.90
CA ALA A 50 4.05 -15.72 -12.51
C ALA A 50 4.15 -14.71 -11.35
N THR A 51 5.01 -14.96 -10.35
CA THR A 51 5.29 -14.03 -9.24
C THR A 51 5.89 -12.71 -9.75
N ASN A 52 6.69 -12.73 -10.83
CA ASN A 52 7.24 -11.52 -11.43
C ASN A 52 6.16 -10.59 -12.00
N LEU A 53 4.95 -11.08 -12.33
CA LEU A 53 3.82 -10.22 -12.70
C LEU A 53 3.37 -9.34 -11.53
N MET A 54 3.45 -9.84 -10.31
CA MET A 54 3.18 -9.05 -9.09
C MET A 54 4.32 -8.07 -8.83
N MET A 55 5.57 -8.51 -8.99
CA MET A 55 6.75 -7.64 -8.88
C MET A 55 6.69 -6.49 -9.88
N GLY A 56 6.32 -6.74 -11.13
CA GLY A 56 6.17 -5.70 -12.16
C GLY A 56 5.17 -4.62 -11.75
N PHE A 57 4.02 -5.02 -11.20
CA PHE A 57 3.04 -4.08 -10.64
C PHE A 57 3.66 -3.18 -9.55
N VAL A 58 4.30 -3.80 -8.56
CA VAL A 58 4.89 -3.08 -7.42
C VAL A 58 6.07 -2.19 -7.84
N LEU A 59 6.87 -2.64 -8.80
CA LEU A 59 7.97 -1.87 -9.38
C LEU A 59 7.46 -0.59 -10.05
N ALA A 60 6.43 -0.69 -10.88
CA ALA A 60 5.81 0.47 -11.51
C ALA A 60 5.19 1.41 -10.48
N THR A 61 4.55 0.85 -9.43
CA THR A 61 4.07 1.62 -8.28
C THR A 61 5.19 2.45 -7.65
N ALA A 62 6.33 1.83 -7.36
CA ALA A 62 7.48 2.50 -6.75
C ALA A 62 7.97 3.69 -7.61
N CYS A 63 8.12 3.46 -8.90
CA CYS A 63 8.55 4.50 -9.84
C CYS A 63 7.57 5.68 -9.88
N VAL A 64 6.27 5.41 -9.97
CA VAL A 64 5.26 6.48 -10.14
C VAL A 64 4.94 7.19 -8.83
N LEU A 65 5.03 6.54 -7.67
CA LEU A 65 4.85 7.20 -6.36
C LEU A 65 5.78 8.39 -6.16
N ILE A 66 7.03 8.29 -6.63
CA ILE A 66 8.01 9.39 -6.53
C ILE A 66 7.56 10.61 -7.35
N TRP A 67 6.92 10.38 -8.50
CA TRP A 67 6.55 11.42 -9.46
C TRP A 67 5.06 11.78 -9.46
N GLY A 68 4.22 10.98 -8.81
CA GLY A 68 2.76 11.15 -8.84
C GLY A 68 2.29 12.52 -8.39
N GLY A 69 2.93 13.12 -7.40
CA GLY A 69 2.64 14.49 -6.95
C GLY A 69 2.83 15.56 -8.05
N VAL A 70 3.85 15.39 -8.89
CA VAL A 70 4.10 16.33 -10.02
C VAL A 70 2.95 16.30 -11.03
N VAL A 71 2.33 15.13 -11.24
CA VAL A 71 1.18 15.00 -12.14
C VAL A 71 -0.04 15.73 -11.57
N VAL A 72 -0.29 15.60 -10.26
CA VAL A 72 -1.38 16.32 -9.57
C VAL A 72 -1.16 17.83 -9.65
N ASP A 73 0.05 18.30 -9.39
CA ASP A 73 0.40 19.72 -9.43
C ASP A 73 0.24 20.33 -10.83
N LYS A 74 0.59 19.56 -11.88
CA LYS A 74 0.59 20.05 -13.26
C LYS A 74 -0.77 19.91 -13.96
N PHE A 75 -1.48 18.81 -13.75
CA PHE A 75 -2.71 18.48 -14.49
C PHE A 75 -3.97 18.56 -13.64
N GLY A 76 -3.81 18.77 -12.33
CA GLY A 76 -4.90 18.84 -11.37
C GLY A 76 -5.39 17.46 -10.87
N MET A 77 -6.14 17.50 -9.78
CA MET A 77 -6.59 16.32 -9.05
C MET A 77 -7.52 15.42 -9.90
N THR A 78 -8.43 16.00 -10.69
CA THR A 78 -9.36 15.24 -11.55
C THR A 78 -8.61 14.42 -12.59
N ALA A 79 -7.69 15.05 -13.32
CA ALA A 79 -6.92 14.37 -14.36
C ALA A 79 -6.04 13.25 -13.79
N ALA A 80 -5.38 13.49 -12.66
CA ALA A 80 -4.56 12.50 -11.98
C ALA A 80 -5.41 11.30 -11.50
N THR A 81 -6.58 11.56 -10.92
CA THR A 81 -7.49 10.49 -10.45
C THR A 81 -8.01 9.66 -11.62
N VAL A 82 -8.51 10.29 -12.67
CA VAL A 82 -9.06 9.58 -13.84
C VAL A 82 -7.97 8.80 -14.56
N LEU A 83 -6.78 9.40 -14.76
CA LEU A 83 -5.64 8.71 -15.37
C LEU A 83 -5.23 7.49 -14.55
N GLY A 84 -5.10 7.65 -13.24
CA GLY A 84 -4.77 6.54 -12.34
C GLY A 84 -5.78 5.42 -12.41
N LEU A 85 -7.07 5.73 -12.37
CA LEU A 85 -8.14 4.74 -12.47
C LEU A 85 -8.16 4.05 -13.84
N LEU A 86 -7.96 4.78 -14.94
CA LEU A 86 -7.87 4.19 -16.28
C LEU A 86 -6.66 3.28 -16.41
N CYS A 87 -5.52 3.65 -15.83
CA CYS A 87 -4.33 2.77 -15.78
C CYS A 87 -4.60 1.45 -15.05
N ALA A 88 -5.44 1.44 -14.01
CA ALA A 88 -5.84 0.22 -13.31
C ALA A 88 -6.87 -0.59 -14.13
N THR A 89 -7.97 0.06 -14.45
CA THR A 89 -9.22 -0.58 -14.88
C THR A 89 -9.17 -1.04 -16.35
N LEU A 90 -8.58 -0.23 -17.25
CA LEU A 90 -8.58 -0.56 -18.68
C LEU A 90 -7.76 -1.83 -18.98
N PRO A 91 -6.51 -2.00 -18.53
CA PRO A 91 -5.78 -3.24 -18.74
C PRO A 91 -6.44 -4.46 -18.06
N ALA A 92 -7.07 -4.27 -16.89
CA ALA A 92 -7.81 -5.34 -16.22
C ALA A 92 -9.02 -5.80 -17.04
N THR A 93 -9.79 -4.86 -17.58
CA THR A 93 -10.94 -5.15 -18.45
C THR A 93 -10.51 -5.86 -19.74
N LEU A 94 -9.37 -5.47 -20.31
CA LEU A 94 -8.84 -6.06 -21.55
C LEU A 94 -8.06 -7.37 -21.32
N MET A 95 -7.95 -7.87 -20.08
CA MET A 95 -7.18 -9.06 -19.75
C MET A 95 -7.58 -10.30 -20.56
N PRO A 96 -8.86 -10.56 -20.91
CA PRO A 96 -9.22 -11.69 -21.77
C PRO A 96 -8.59 -11.66 -23.16
N MET A 97 -8.28 -10.47 -23.68
CA MET A 97 -7.62 -10.29 -24.98
C MET A 97 -6.09 -10.40 -24.89
N MET A 98 -5.52 -9.99 -23.75
CA MET A 98 -4.07 -9.90 -23.51
C MET A 98 -3.52 -11.15 -22.83
N GLY A 99 -4.33 -11.91 -22.12
CA GLY A 99 -3.94 -12.94 -21.18
C GLY A 99 -3.40 -14.25 -21.79
N GLN A 100 -3.13 -14.28 -23.09
CA GLN A 100 -2.45 -15.39 -23.75
C GLN A 100 -0.95 -15.18 -23.91
N SER A 101 -0.47 -13.96 -23.66
CA SER A 101 0.93 -13.59 -23.77
C SER A 101 1.45 -13.06 -22.44
N TYR A 102 2.46 -13.71 -21.88
CA TYR A 102 3.14 -13.25 -20.67
C TYR A 102 3.64 -11.81 -20.80
N GLY A 103 4.21 -11.43 -21.94
CA GLY A 103 4.70 -10.08 -22.18
C GLY A 103 3.60 -9.03 -22.15
N LEU A 104 2.43 -9.31 -22.75
CA LEU A 104 1.29 -8.39 -22.71
C LEU A 104 0.71 -8.27 -21.31
N VAL A 105 0.61 -9.38 -20.58
CA VAL A 105 0.17 -9.36 -19.17
C VAL A 105 1.16 -8.57 -18.32
N MET A 106 2.48 -8.72 -18.54
CA MET A 106 3.49 -7.92 -17.81
C MET A 106 3.34 -6.41 -18.09
N ILE A 107 3.12 -6.03 -19.35
CA ILE A 107 2.87 -4.61 -19.70
C ILE A 107 1.60 -4.12 -19.01
N ALA A 108 0.53 -4.91 -19.02
CA ALA A 108 -0.70 -4.59 -18.31
C ALA A 108 -0.44 -4.38 -16.81
N ARG A 109 0.33 -5.26 -16.16
CA ARG A 109 0.70 -5.16 -14.73
C ARG A 109 1.53 -3.91 -14.43
N LEU A 110 2.47 -3.54 -15.34
CA LEU A 110 3.24 -2.29 -15.19
C LEU A 110 2.32 -1.05 -15.28
N ILE A 111 1.40 -1.02 -16.23
CA ILE A 111 0.43 0.08 -16.36
C ILE A 111 -0.48 0.13 -15.11
N GLN A 112 -1.00 -1.02 -14.66
CA GLN A 112 -1.81 -1.12 -13.45
C GLN A 112 -1.02 -0.66 -12.21
N GLY A 113 0.26 -1.00 -12.08
CA GLY A 113 1.10 -0.54 -10.98
C GLY A 113 1.26 0.98 -10.93
N ALA A 114 1.36 1.63 -12.09
CA ALA A 114 1.43 3.09 -12.16
C ALA A 114 0.19 3.78 -11.56
N SER A 115 -0.97 3.13 -11.60
CA SER A 115 -2.22 3.64 -11.03
C SER A 115 -2.12 3.99 -9.56
N VAL A 116 -1.45 3.15 -8.77
CA VAL A 116 -1.27 3.35 -7.33
C VAL A 116 -0.56 4.67 -7.06
N GLY A 117 0.49 4.99 -7.83
CA GLY A 117 1.25 6.23 -7.67
C GLY A 117 0.39 7.47 -7.89
N PHE A 118 -0.47 7.47 -8.91
CA PHE A 118 -1.40 8.58 -9.18
C PHE A 118 -2.48 8.69 -8.10
N ILE A 119 -3.06 7.58 -7.66
CA ILE A 119 -4.12 7.57 -6.64
C ILE A 119 -3.59 7.95 -5.26
N PHE A 120 -2.37 7.54 -4.89
CA PHE A 120 -1.77 8.01 -3.64
C PHE A 120 -1.50 9.52 -3.64
N ALA A 121 -1.11 10.08 -4.77
CA ALA A 121 -0.81 11.50 -4.88
C ALA A 121 -2.01 12.41 -4.62
N ILE A 122 -3.24 11.94 -4.82
CA ILE A 122 -4.46 12.72 -4.56
C ILE A 122 -4.93 12.69 -3.10
N ILE A 123 -4.40 11.79 -2.26
CA ILE A 123 -4.87 11.63 -0.88
C ILE A 123 -4.63 12.90 -0.08
N GLY A 124 -3.39 13.41 -0.09
CA GLY A 124 -3.02 14.63 0.61
C GLY A 124 -3.87 15.84 0.19
N PRO A 125 -3.91 16.20 -1.10
CA PRO A 125 -4.78 17.27 -1.61
C PRO A 125 -6.26 17.08 -1.26
N THR A 126 -6.81 15.87 -1.34
CA THR A 126 -8.20 15.61 -0.95
C THR A 126 -8.44 15.96 0.50
N VAL A 127 -7.55 15.55 1.40
CA VAL A 127 -7.68 15.83 2.84
C VAL A 127 -7.52 17.31 3.13
N VAL A 128 -6.47 17.95 2.64
CA VAL A 128 -6.11 19.34 2.98
C VAL A 128 -7.06 20.35 2.39
N LEU A 129 -7.54 20.12 1.16
CA LEU A 129 -8.44 21.07 0.46
C LEU A 129 -9.90 20.97 0.89
N TRP A 130 -10.33 19.80 1.39
CA TRP A 130 -11.75 19.56 1.65
C TRP A 130 -12.11 19.40 3.11
N PHE A 131 -11.16 19.07 3.99
CA PHE A 131 -11.42 18.83 5.41
C PHE A 131 -10.74 19.87 6.31
N PRO A 132 -11.37 20.23 7.43
CA PRO A 132 -10.73 21.10 8.43
C PRO A 132 -9.52 20.39 9.08
N PRO A 133 -8.48 21.11 9.53
CA PRO A 133 -7.27 20.53 10.10
C PRO A 133 -7.53 19.49 11.21
N LYS A 134 -8.57 19.68 12.00
CA LYS A 134 -8.97 18.75 13.08
C LYS A 134 -9.45 17.39 12.57
N GLU A 135 -9.88 17.29 11.30
CA GLU A 135 -10.40 16.08 10.66
C GLU A 135 -9.41 15.45 9.67
N HIS A 136 -8.23 16.04 9.45
CA HIS A 136 -7.26 15.55 8.48
C HIS A 136 -6.83 14.10 8.75
N GLY A 137 -6.56 13.77 10.03
CA GLY A 137 -6.19 12.41 10.43
C GLY A 137 -7.32 11.41 10.18
N LEU A 138 -8.56 11.79 10.48
CA LEU A 138 -9.74 10.95 10.24
C LEU A 138 -9.95 10.70 8.74
N ALA A 139 -9.99 11.75 7.94
CA ALA A 139 -10.23 11.65 6.50
C ALA A 139 -9.12 10.83 5.78
N GLY A 140 -7.86 11.14 6.08
CA GLY A 140 -6.72 10.38 5.55
C GLY A 140 -6.73 8.92 5.99
N GLY A 141 -7.04 8.67 7.26
CA GLY A 141 -7.15 7.32 7.83
C GLY A 141 -8.26 6.50 7.16
N ILE A 142 -9.42 7.10 6.90
CA ILE A 142 -10.52 6.43 6.18
C ILE A 142 -10.06 6.06 4.76
N ILE A 143 -9.46 6.97 4.00
CA ILE A 143 -8.99 6.67 2.63
C ILE A 143 -7.99 5.50 2.67
N ILE A 144 -7.01 5.55 3.56
CA ILE A 144 -5.98 4.50 3.67
C ILE A 144 -6.59 3.15 4.09
N ALA A 145 -7.61 3.14 4.96
CA ALA A 145 -8.30 1.91 5.36
C ALA A 145 -8.92 1.16 4.15
N PHE A 146 -9.33 1.89 3.10
CA PHE A 146 -9.88 1.29 1.88
C PHE A 146 -8.83 0.55 1.02
N ILE A 147 -7.54 0.71 1.29
CA ILE A 147 -6.47 -0.19 0.79
C ILE A 147 -6.75 -1.64 1.23
N SER A 148 -6.99 -1.80 2.52
CA SER A 148 -7.26 -3.12 3.09
C SER A 148 -8.61 -3.67 2.63
N VAL A 149 -9.62 -2.80 2.49
CA VAL A 149 -10.93 -3.22 1.94
C VAL A 149 -10.76 -3.73 0.51
N GLY A 150 -10.06 -2.99 -0.35
CA GLY A 150 -9.79 -3.42 -1.74
C GLY A 150 -9.00 -4.73 -1.80
N SER A 151 -7.95 -4.85 -0.99
CA SER A 151 -7.15 -6.07 -0.90
C SER A 151 -7.97 -7.27 -0.44
N ALA A 152 -8.85 -7.08 0.54
CA ALA A 152 -9.76 -8.11 1.04
C ALA A 152 -10.74 -8.57 -0.03
N LEU A 153 -11.38 -7.63 -0.74
CA LEU A 153 -12.33 -7.94 -1.80
C LEU A 153 -11.65 -8.66 -2.97
N GLY A 154 -10.49 -8.17 -3.43
CA GLY A 154 -9.72 -8.82 -4.48
C GLY A 154 -9.29 -10.23 -4.10
N GLY A 155 -8.77 -10.40 -2.88
CA GLY A 155 -8.31 -11.69 -2.36
C GLY A 155 -9.42 -12.71 -2.17
N LEU A 156 -10.60 -12.27 -1.74
CA LEU A 156 -11.75 -13.13 -1.47
C LEU A 156 -12.51 -13.50 -2.77
N PHE A 157 -12.86 -12.49 -3.57
CA PHE A 157 -13.73 -12.73 -4.73
C PHE A 157 -13.00 -13.35 -5.92
N SER A 158 -11.68 -13.11 -6.07
CA SER A 158 -10.92 -13.71 -7.16
C SER A 158 -11.03 -15.23 -7.22
N PRO A 159 -10.72 -15.99 -6.17
CA PRO A 159 -10.86 -17.45 -6.22
C PRO A 159 -12.32 -17.92 -6.24
N MET A 160 -13.26 -17.16 -5.67
CA MET A 160 -14.69 -17.48 -5.71
C MET A 160 -15.24 -17.40 -7.14
N ILE A 161 -14.88 -16.36 -7.90
CA ILE A 161 -15.29 -16.21 -9.30
C ILE A 161 -14.61 -17.30 -10.15
N LEU A 162 -13.32 -17.60 -9.90
CA LEU A 162 -12.62 -18.69 -10.59
C LEU A 162 -13.35 -20.04 -10.39
N ALA A 163 -13.82 -20.31 -9.18
CA ALA A 163 -14.54 -21.54 -8.84
C ALA A 163 -15.87 -21.71 -9.60
N THR A 164 -16.43 -20.64 -10.18
CA THR A 164 -17.62 -20.72 -11.07
C THR A 164 -17.28 -21.21 -12.48
N GLY A 165 -16.01 -21.48 -12.80
CA GLY A 165 -15.55 -21.94 -14.12
C GLY A 165 -15.14 -20.80 -15.06
N VAL A 166 -15.14 -19.56 -14.58
CA VAL A 166 -14.63 -18.39 -15.33
C VAL A 166 -13.12 -18.50 -15.43
N SER A 167 -12.54 -18.21 -16.60
CA SER A 167 -11.08 -18.22 -16.78
C SER A 167 -10.41 -17.15 -15.90
N TRP A 168 -9.14 -17.32 -15.55
CA TRP A 168 -8.41 -16.36 -14.73
C TRP A 168 -8.39 -14.93 -15.34
N GLN A 169 -8.35 -14.83 -16.66
CA GLN A 169 -8.47 -13.56 -17.39
C GLN A 169 -9.83 -12.91 -17.15
N GLY A 170 -10.89 -13.73 -17.22
CA GLY A 170 -12.26 -13.29 -16.94
C GLY A 170 -12.44 -12.83 -15.51
N VAL A 171 -11.81 -13.50 -14.55
CA VAL A 171 -11.80 -13.09 -13.13
C VAL A 171 -11.25 -11.69 -12.98
N VAL A 172 -10.08 -11.40 -13.56
CA VAL A 172 -9.46 -10.07 -13.49
C VAL A 172 -10.34 -9.02 -14.16
N SER A 173 -10.94 -9.36 -15.31
CA SER A 173 -11.86 -8.46 -16.01
C SER A 173 -13.12 -8.14 -15.21
N VAL A 174 -13.75 -9.12 -14.57
CA VAL A 174 -14.93 -8.90 -13.72
C VAL A 174 -14.59 -8.04 -12.49
N LEU A 175 -13.44 -8.29 -11.86
CA LEU A 175 -12.98 -7.53 -10.70
C LEU A 175 -12.61 -6.08 -11.02
N SER A 176 -12.44 -5.71 -12.28
CA SER A 176 -12.24 -4.33 -12.70
C SER A 176 -13.53 -3.47 -12.68
N ALA A 177 -14.72 -4.08 -12.54
CA ALA A 177 -15.99 -3.36 -12.58
C ALA A 177 -16.12 -2.21 -11.55
N PRO A 178 -15.68 -2.37 -10.27
CA PRO A 178 -15.64 -1.25 -9.32
C PRO A 178 -14.79 -0.07 -9.80
N GLY A 179 -13.74 -0.33 -10.57
CA GLY A 179 -12.88 0.70 -11.14
C GLY A 179 -13.61 1.60 -12.12
N TRP A 180 -14.51 1.06 -12.98
CA TRP A 180 -15.34 1.88 -13.86
C TRP A 180 -16.31 2.76 -13.07
N ILE A 181 -16.88 2.25 -11.98
CA ILE A 181 -17.72 3.06 -11.08
C ILE A 181 -16.87 4.18 -10.47
N ALA A 182 -15.65 3.89 -10.03
CA ALA A 182 -14.72 4.89 -9.49
C ALA A 182 -14.35 5.95 -10.54
N VAL A 183 -14.14 5.59 -11.82
CA VAL A 183 -13.90 6.54 -12.92
C VAL A 183 -15.10 7.50 -13.07
N LEU A 184 -16.32 6.98 -13.09
CA LEU A 184 -17.53 7.81 -13.21
C LEU A 184 -17.67 8.73 -12.00
N LEU A 185 -17.49 8.22 -10.78
CA LEU A 185 -17.51 9.02 -9.56
C LEU A 185 -16.45 10.11 -9.60
N ALA A 186 -15.22 9.78 -10.01
CA ALA A 186 -14.15 10.77 -10.14
C ALA A 186 -14.52 11.87 -11.13
N LEU A 187 -15.02 11.54 -12.32
CA LEU A 187 -15.42 12.51 -13.33
C LEU A 187 -16.53 13.47 -12.86
N ILE A 188 -17.44 13.00 -12.01
CA ILE A 188 -18.56 13.80 -11.50
C ILE A 188 -18.12 14.62 -10.30
N VAL A 189 -17.44 13.96 -9.34
CA VAL A 189 -17.20 14.52 -8.00
C VAL A 189 -15.97 15.45 -7.99
N THR A 190 -14.87 15.06 -8.65
CA THR A 190 -13.61 15.81 -8.50
C THR A 190 -13.53 17.09 -9.38
N ARG A 191 -14.53 17.34 -10.23
CA ARG A 191 -14.60 18.59 -11.03
C ARG A 191 -14.89 19.84 -10.21
N ARG A 192 -15.44 19.67 -9.00
CA ARG A 192 -15.79 20.80 -8.15
C ARG A 192 -14.55 21.38 -7.48
N SER A 193 -14.40 22.70 -7.55
CA SER A 193 -13.30 23.41 -6.89
C SER A 193 -13.57 23.55 -5.39
N PRO A 194 -12.51 23.54 -4.54
CA PRO A 194 -12.60 23.88 -3.12
C PRO A 194 -13.10 25.32 -2.94
N SER A 195 -13.55 25.67 -1.73
CA SER A 195 -13.99 27.03 -1.44
C SER A 195 -12.82 28.03 -1.58
N PRO A 196 -13.05 29.26 -2.11
CA PRO A 196 -12.01 30.28 -2.24
C PRO A 196 -11.33 30.61 -0.91
N ASP A 197 -12.07 30.57 0.19
CA ASP A 197 -11.54 30.86 1.53
C ASP A 197 -10.49 29.82 1.97
N VAL A 198 -10.69 28.53 1.64
CA VAL A 198 -9.72 27.47 1.93
C VAL A 198 -8.47 27.65 1.09
N LEU A 199 -8.62 28.00 -0.19
CA LEU A 199 -7.48 28.26 -1.08
C LEU A 199 -6.65 29.46 -0.62
N ALA A 200 -7.30 30.54 -0.17
CA ALA A 200 -6.62 31.72 0.36
C ALA A 200 -5.88 31.39 1.67
N ALA A 201 -6.51 30.67 2.60
CA ALA A 201 -5.88 30.26 3.85
C ALA A 201 -4.64 29.37 3.61
N LEU A 202 -4.72 28.44 2.67
CA LEU A 202 -3.58 27.59 2.29
C LEU A 202 -2.44 28.39 1.65
N ALA A 203 -2.75 29.36 0.79
CA ALA A 203 -1.73 30.23 0.18
C ALA A 203 -0.94 30.99 1.24
N HIS A 204 -1.60 31.52 2.29
CA HIS A 204 -0.94 32.18 3.41
C HIS A 204 -0.02 31.23 4.20
N VAL A 205 -0.47 30.00 4.49
CA VAL A 205 0.34 28.99 5.19
C VAL A 205 1.57 28.60 4.37
N MET A 206 1.42 28.45 3.05
CA MET A 206 2.54 28.11 2.16
C MET A 206 3.57 29.25 2.06
N GLN A 207 3.13 30.50 2.03
CA GLN A 207 4.03 31.67 2.01
C GLN A 207 4.82 31.83 3.32
N SER A 208 4.17 31.65 4.48
CA SER A 208 4.84 31.73 5.78
C SER A 208 5.84 30.58 6.03
N SER A 209 5.70 29.46 5.32
CA SER A 209 6.59 28.29 5.43
C SER A 209 7.80 28.35 4.48
N ALA A 210 7.91 29.35 3.60
CA ALA A 210 8.94 29.42 2.55
C ALA A 210 10.38 29.64 3.09
N GLU A 211 10.54 30.07 4.34
CA GLU A 211 11.86 30.27 4.98
C GLU A 211 12.45 29.00 5.59
N GLN A 212 11.74 27.89 5.54
CA GLN A 212 12.16 26.62 6.15
C GLN A 212 13.03 25.77 5.20
N ILE A 213 13.57 24.65 5.74
CA ILE A 213 14.47 23.74 5.02
C ILE A 213 13.91 23.34 3.66
N THR A 214 14.70 23.50 2.60
CA THR A 214 14.32 23.08 1.25
C THR A 214 14.35 21.56 1.11
N PHE A 215 13.55 21.01 0.15
CA PHE A 215 13.52 19.56 -0.16
C PHE A 215 14.93 18.97 -0.33
N TRP A 216 15.82 19.60 -1.08
CA TRP A 216 17.17 19.12 -1.33
C TRP A 216 18.07 19.08 -0.09
N LYS A 217 17.87 20.00 0.85
CA LYS A 217 18.56 19.93 2.15
C LYS A 217 18.03 18.78 3.00
N ALA A 218 16.69 18.61 3.06
CA ALA A 218 16.06 17.51 3.76
C ALA A 218 16.44 16.14 3.16
N PHE A 219 16.53 16.05 1.83
CA PHE A 219 16.93 14.86 1.11
C PHE A 219 18.36 14.38 1.45
N ARG A 220 19.27 15.29 1.76
CA ARG A 220 20.65 14.98 2.15
C ARG A 220 20.81 14.53 3.61
N LEU A 221 19.76 14.62 4.42
CA LEU A 221 19.84 14.22 5.82
C LEU A 221 19.95 12.70 5.96
N PRO A 222 20.83 12.17 6.83
CA PRO A 222 20.92 10.73 7.10
C PRO A 222 19.58 10.12 7.55
N MET A 223 18.80 10.89 8.32
CA MET A 223 17.45 10.49 8.77
C MET A 223 16.53 10.14 7.59
N THR A 224 16.60 10.89 6.48
CA THR A 224 15.76 10.66 5.29
C THR A 224 16.08 9.31 4.65
N TRP A 225 17.34 8.92 4.59
CA TRP A 225 17.78 7.65 4.00
C TRP A 225 17.54 6.45 4.94
N ILE A 226 17.87 6.61 6.22
CA ILE A 226 17.60 5.56 7.22
C ILE A 226 16.09 5.30 7.29
N GLY A 227 15.28 6.34 7.38
CA GLY A 227 13.83 6.19 7.39
C GLY A 227 13.28 5.61 6.09
N GLY A 228 13.81 6.02 4.94
CA GLY A 228 13.50 5.42 3.65
C GLY A 228 13.81 3.92 3.62
N LEU A 229 14.94 3.48 4.21
CA LEU A 229 15.30 2.06 4.35
C LEU A 229 14.36 1.32 5.32
N VAL A 230 13.93 1.95 6.40
CA VAL A 230 12.93 1.36 7.31
C VAL A 230 11.62 1.11 6.55
N VAL A 231 11.16 2.07 5.75
CA VAL A 231 9.98 1.91 4.90
C VAL A 231 10.22 0.85 3.82
N PHE A 232 11.44 0.75 3.27
CA PHE A 232 11.80 -0.27 2.29
C PHE A 232 11.58 -1.69 2.85
N PHE A 233 12.03 -1.97 4.07
CA PHE A 233 11.80 -3.27 4.69
C PHE A 233 10.35 -3.46 5.19
N ASN A 234 9.68 -2.40 5.59
CA ASN A 234 8.25 -2.47 5.90
C ASN A 234 7.42 -2.83 4.65
N THR A 235 7.66 -2.18 3.53
CA THR A 235 6.94 -2.47 2.28
C THR A 235 7.35 -3.80 1.66
N TRP A 236 8.61 -4.26 1.82
CA TRP A 236 9.00 -5.63 1.52
C TRP A 236 8.07 -6.63 2.21
N ASN A 237 7.92 -6.50 3.53
CA ASN A 237 7.03 -7.36 4.30
C ASN A 237 5.58 -7.23 3.86
N LEU A 238 5.08 -6.02 3.62
CA LEU A 238 3.71 -5.76 3.21
C LEU A 238 3.38 -6.43 1.87
N TYR A 239 4.18 -6.18 0.84
CA TYR A 239 3.89 -6.70 -0.49
C TYR A 239 4.14 -8.20 -0.61
N CYS A 240 5.16 -8.73 0.08
CA CYS A 240 5.36 -10.18 0.15
C CYS A 240 4.24 -10.87 0.93
N PHE A 241 3.77 -10.31 2.04
CA PHE A 241 2.64 -10.83 2.79
C PHE A 241 1.37 -10.88 1.93
N LEU A 242 1.04 -9.78 1.26
CA LEU A 242 -0.18 -9.70 0.43
C LEU A 242 -0.12 -10.59 -0.81
N ASN A 243 1.05 -10.80 -1.41
CA ASN A 243 1.17 -11.44 -2.72
C ASN A 243 1.75 -12.86 -2.66
N LEU A 244 2.51 -13.25 -1.64
CA LEU A 244 3.10 -14.60 -1.55
C LEU A 244 2.38 -15.51 -0.56
N ILE A 245 1.73 -14.97 0.48
CA ILE A 245 1.00 -15.79 1.44
C ILE A 245 -0.21 -16.49 0.81
N PRO A 246 -1.10 -15.81 0.05
CA PRO A 246 -2.24 -16.49 -0.56
C PRO A 246 -1.84 -17.64 -1.49
N PRO A 247 -0.91 -17.48 -2.45
CA PRO A 247 -0.50 -18.58 -3.30
C PRO A 247 0.25 -19.69 -2.53
N TYR A 248 1.00 -19.37 -1.46
CA TYR A 248 1.60 -20.37 -0.58
C TYR A 248 0.55 -21.26 0.09
N LEU A 249 -0.50 -20.65 0.62
CA LEU A 249 -1.59 -21.38 1.27
C LEU A 249 -2.38 -22.22 0.25
N ALA A 250 -2.54 -21.71 -0.98
CA ALA A 250 -3.32 -22.35 -2.04
C ALA A 250 -2.58 -23.52 -2.70
N ALA A 251 -1.27 -23.37 -2.95
CA ALA A 251 -0.48 -24.34 -3.72
C ALA A 251 -0.38 -25.69 -3.03
N PRO A 252 -0.44 -26.81 -3.80
CA PRO A 252 -0.31 -28.17 -3.24
C PRO A 252 1.10 -28.41 -2.68
N ALA A 253 1.21 -29.35 -1.72
CA ALA A 253 2.49 -29.80 -1.22
C ALA A 253 3.31 -30.49 -2.35
N PRO A 254 4.63 -30.34 -2.39
CA PRO A 254 5.51 -29.70 -1.40
C PRO A 254 5.68 -28.20 -1.60
N MET A 255 5.11 -27.60 -2.65
CA MET A 255 5.27 -26.17 -3.00
C MET A 255 4.65 -25.27 -1.94
N GLY A 256 3.46 -25.59 -1.44
CA GLY A 256 2.71 -24.83 -0.46
C GLY A 256 1.99 -25.70 0.57
N VAL A 257 0.89 -25.19 1.14
CA VAL A 257 0.12 -25.85 2.21
C VAL A 257 -0.98 -26.77 1.66
N GLY A 258 -1.53 -26.49 0.48
CA GLY A 258 -2.54 -27.31 -0.16
C GLY A 258 -3.99 -27.02 0.25
N LEU A 259 -4.28 -25.83 0.78
CA LEU A 259 -5.65 -25.48 1.22
C LEU A 259 -6.57 -25.09 0.05
N GLY A 260 -6.03 -24.91 -1.14
CA GLY A 260 -6.77 -24.44 -2.31
C GLY A 260 -7.03 -22.93 -2.31
N PRO A 261 -7.36 -22.35 -3.47
CA PRO A 261 -7.44 -20.90 -3.65
C PRO A 261 -8.52 -20.22 -2.80
N VAL A 262 -9.70 -20.84 -2.65
CA VAL A 262 -10.82 -20.25 -1.89
C VAL A 262 -10.48 -20.13 -0.41
N THR A 263 -10.00 -21.21 0.21
CA THR A 263 -9.61 -21.21 1.64
C THR A 263 -8.44 -20.26 1.87
N ALA A 264 -7.47 -20.26 0.97
CA ALA A 264 -6.33 -19.33 1.02
C ALA A 264 -6.78 -17.87 0.99
N GLY A 265 -7.73 -17.53 0.12
CA GLY A 265 -8.33 -16.17 0.05
C GLY A 265 -9.06 -15.78 1.35
N GLN A 266 -9.82 -16.71 1.93
CA GLN A 266 -10.51 -16.49 3.21
C GLN A 266 -9.54 -16.28 4.38
N LEU A 267 -8.43 -17.01 4.43
CA LEU A 267 -7.39 -16.86 5.46
C LEU A 267 -6.62 -15.55 5.30
N ALA A 268 -6.31 -15.16 4.06
CA ALA A 268 -5.67 -13.87 3.77
C ALA A 268 -6.58 -12.70 4.19
N LEU A 269 -7.91 -12.85 4.06
CA LEU A 269 -8.90 -11.87 4.53
C LEU A 269 -8.77 -11.61 6.03
N ALA A 270 -8.56 -12.65 6.86
CA ALA A 270 -8.41 -12.49 8.30
C ALA A 270 -7.23 -11.56 8.66
N GLY A 271 -6.07 -11.77 8.01
CA GLY A 271 -4.90 -10.89 8.18
C GLY A 271 -5.16 -9.45 7.72
N THR A 272 -5.95 -9.29 6.66
CA THR A 272 -6.27 -7.98 6.10
C THR A 272 -7.25 -7.19 6.99
N ILE A 273 -8.28 -7.83 7.54
CA ILE A 273 -9.22 -7.20 8.49
C ILE A 273 -8.47 -6.70 9.72
N VAL A 274 -7.59 -7.52 10.26
CA VAL A 274 -6.75 -7.14 11.41
C VAL A 274 -5.83 -5.98 11.04
N GLY A 275 -5.35 -5.92 9.79
CA GLY A 275 -4.58 -4.79 9.27
C GLY A 275 -5.31 -3.45 9.35
N ILE A 276 -6.64 -3.41 9.10
CA ILE A 276 -7.45 -2.19 9.23
C ILE A 276 -7.45 -1.72 10.69
N LEU A 277 -7.76 -2.62 11.62
CA LEU A 277 -7.79 -2.31 13.04
C LEU A 277 -6.42 -1.87 13.55
N SER A 278 -5.36 -2.52 13.07
CA SER A 278 -3.98 -2.23 13.39
C SER A 278 -3.55 -0.84 12.93
N THR A 279 -3.95 -0.42 11.73
CA THR A 279 -3.64 0.94 11.21
C THR A 279 -4.25 2.02 12.09
N ILE A 280 -5.52 1.85 12.51
CA ILE A 280 -6.21 2.78 13.41
C ILE A 280 -5.55 2.77 14.80
N ALA A 281 -5.24 1.58 15.31
CA ALA A 281 -4.55 1.41 16.59
C ALA A 281 -3.14 2.03 16.57
N GLY A 282 -2.40 1.87 15.47
CA GLY A 282 -1.05 2.42 15.28
C GLY A 282 -1.02 3.94 15.34
N GLY A 283 -1.98 4.61 14.68
CA GLY A 283 -2.12 6.07 14.77
C GLY A 283 -2.44 6.54 16.19
N SER A 284 -3.41 5.91 16.85
CA SER A 284 -3.78 6.23 18.23
C SER A 284 -2.65 5.95 19.22
N PHE A 285 -1.89 4.89 19.00
CA PHE A 285 -0.72 4.54 19.81
C PHE A 285 0.39 5.59 19.66
N PHE A 286 0.67 6.00 18.42
CA PHE A 286 1.67 7.02 18.11
C PHE A 286 1.36 8.34 18.84
N ASP A 287 0.11 8.79 18.79
CA ASP A 287 -0.29 10.07 19.38
C ASP A 287 -0.35 10.01 20.92
N LYS A 288 -0.99 8.98 21.49
CA LYS A 288 -1.34 8.94 22.93
C LYS A 288 -0.27 8.27 23.79
N ILE A 289 0.33 7.18 23.32
CA ILE A 289 1.26 6.34 24.11
C ILE A 289 2.70 6.65 23.75
N ALA A 290 3.02 6.62 22.47
CA ALA A 290 4.38 6.86 21.99
C ALA A 290 4.76 8.35 21.99
N LYS A 291 3.79 9.27 22.17
CA LYS A 291 4.01 10.72 22.22
C LYS A 291 4.90 11.23 21.06
N GLY A 292 4.64 10.77 19.86
CA GLY A 292 5.40 11.09 18.66
C GLY A 292 6.69 10.28 18.46
N ASN A 293 7.02 9.33 19.33
CA ASN A 293 8.16 8.45 19.15
C ASN A 293 7.78 7.20 18.33
N GLN A 294 8.03 7.24 17.01
CA GLN A 294 7.71 6.14 16.10
C GLN A 294 8.44 4.83 16.44
N LYS A 295 9.61 4.88 17.10
CA LYS A 295 10.40 3.68 17.40
C LYS A 295 9.62 2.59 18.11
N LEU A 296 8.82 2.95 19.12
CA LEU A 296 8.04 1.97 19.86
C LEU A 296 7.06 1.20 18.95
N ALA A 297 6.42 1.88 18.02
CA ALA A 297 5.49 1.26 17.09
C ALA A 297 6.19 0.45 16.01
N VAL A 298 7.27 0.99 15.43
CA VAL A 298 8.01 0.35 14.34
C VAL A 298 8.77 -0.88 14.84
N ILE A 299 9.46 -0.76 15.98
CA ILE A 299 10.13 -1.90 16.64
C ILE A 299 9.11 -3.00 16.97
N GLY A 300 7.98 -2.63 17.60
CA GLY A 300 6.91 -3.59 17.93
C GLY A 300 6.35 -4.30 16.70
N GLY A 301 6.12 -3.57 15.61
CA GLY A 301 5.64 -4.13 14.35
C GLY A 301 6.63 -5.10 13.70
N PHE A 302 7.92 -4.75 13.66
CA PHE A 302 8.96 -5.66 13.15
C PHE A 302 9.14 -6.89 14.04
N ILE A 303 9.12 -6.74 15.37
CA ILE A 303 9.20 -7.88 16.30
C ILE A 303 8.07 -8.86 16.04
N LEU A 304 6.82 -8.39 15.92
CA LEU A 304 5.68 -9.24 15.60
C LEU A 304 5.88 -9.96 14.26
N THR A 305 6.37 -9.25 13.24
CA THR A 305 6.63 -9.84 11.94
C THR A 305 7.71 -10.91 12.01
N VAL A 306 8.83 -10.65 12.70
CA VAL A 306 9.94 -11.62 12.88
C VAL A 306 9.44 -12.88 13.58
N LEU A 307 8.71 -12.72 14.70
CA LEU A 307 8.28 -13.84 15.54
C LEU A 307 7.20 -14.71 14.88
N PHE A 308 6.32 -14.13 14.08
CA PHE A 308 5.15 -14.85 13.57
C PHE A 308 5.19 -15.14 12.05
N ALA A 309 6.05 -14.50 11.26
CA ALA A 309 6.17 -14.83 9.84
C ALA A 309 6.93 -16.16 9.63
N PHE A 310 8.03 -16.38 10.35
CA PHE A 310 8.79 -17.64 10.25
C PHE A 310 7.94 -18.88 10.57
N PRO A 311 7.14 -18.92 11.66
CA PRO A 311 6.28 -20.04 11.98
C PRO A 311 5.30 -20.44 10.87
N ILE A 312 4.84 -19.52 10.03
CA ILE A 312 3.96 -19.82 8.89
C ILE A 312 4.59 -20.85 7.94
N ALA A 313 5.93 -20.90 7.83
CA ALA A 313 6.62 -21.88 7.00
C ALA A 313 6.75 -23.28 7.64
N LEU A 314 6.36 -23.45 8.92
CA LEU A 314 6.56 -24.68 9.68
C LEU A 314 5.38 -25.64 9.53
N PRO A 315 5.62 -26.96 9.30
CA PRO A 315 4.56 -27.94 9.07
C PRO A 315 3.55 -28.05 10.22
N TRP A 316 4.00 -27.92 11.46
CA TRP A 316 3.13 -28.03 12.64
C TRP A 316 2.19 -26.83 12.81
N VAL A 317 2.57 -25.64 12.29
CA VAL A 317 1.67 -24.48 12.22
C VAL A 317 0.63 -24.69 11.14
N ASN A 318 1.05 -25.19 9.97
CA ASN A 318 0.16 -25.45 8.85
C ASN A 318 -0.86 -26.56 9.15
N GLY A 319 -0.50 -27.51 10.03
CA GLY A 319 -1.40 -28.56 10.50
C GLY A 319 -2.44 -28.11 11.54
N ASN A 320 -2.29 -26.88 12.08
CA ASN A 320 -3.22 -26.30 13.05
C ASN A 320 -3.79 -24.98 12.53
N MET A 321 -5.03 -25.04 12.03
CA MET A 321 -5.72 -23.90 11.42
C MET A 321 -5.79 -22.67 12.36
N LEU A 322 -6.06 -22.88 13.65
CA LEU A 322 -6.14 -21.78 14.61
C LEU A 322 -4.81 -21.06 14.78
N LEU A 323 -3.73 -21.83 14.86
CA LEU A 323 -2.39 -21.29 15.01
C LEU A 323 -1.92 -20.56 13.74
N LEU A 324 -2.25 -21.12 12.58
CA LEU A 324 -1.98 -20.47 11.29
C LEU A 324 -2.70 -19.14 11.18
N ILE A 325 -4.00 -19.09 11.51
CA ILE A 325 -4.78 -17.84 11.54
C ILE A 325 -4.15 -16.83 12.51
N ALA A 326 -3.79 -17.26 13.72
CA ALA A 326 -3.16 -16.39 14.71
C ALA A 326 -1.84 -15.79 14.19
N CYS A 327 -0.98 -16.59 13.55
CA CYS A 327 0.25 -16.11 12.94
C CYS A 327 -0.02 -15.08 11.82
N LEU A 328 -0.97 -15.37 10.93
CA LEU A 328 -1.35 -14.46 9.84
C LEU A 328 -1.89 -13.12 10.37
N MET A 329 -2.74 -13.18 11.41
CA MET A 329 -3.29 -11.98 12.06
C MET A 329 -2.20 -11.15 12.73
N LEU A 330 -1.26 -11.76 13.45
CA LEU A 330 -0.19 -11.07 14.15
C LEU A 330 0.85 -10.45 13.19
N VAL A 331 1.17 -11.13 12.10
CA VAL A 331 1.99 -10.56 11.02
C VAL A 331 1.29 -9.39 10.36
N GLY A 332 0.02 -9.56 9.98
CA GLY A 332 -0.80 -8.50 9.39
C GLY A 332 -0.92 -7.28 10.34
N TRP A 333 -1.10 -7.53 11.64
CA TRP A 333 -1.08 -6.47 12.66
C TRP A 333 0.25 -5.73 12.67
N GLY A 334 1.38 -6.44 12.81
CA GLY A 334 2.71 -5.84 12.89
C GLY A 334 3.03 -4.95 11.70
N ILE A 335 2.81 -5.43 10.48
CA ILE A 335 3.12 -4.71 9.24
C ILE A 335 2.31 -3.41 9.12
N ASN A 336 0.99 -3.46 9.38
CA ASN A 336 0.13 -2.30 9.18
C ASN A 336 0.21 -1.29 10.34
N PHE A 337 0.54 -1.73 11.56
CA PHE A 337 0.74 -0.88 12.73
C PHE A 337 1.86 0.14 12.54
N MET A 338 2.91 -0.22 11.81
CA MET A 338 4.06 0.64 11.54
C MET A 338 3.71 1.82 10.62
N GLY A 339 2.87 1.60 9.60
CA GLY A 339 2.63 2.58 8.53
C GLY A 339 2.08 3.92 9.03
N ALA A 340 1.12 3.90 9.96
CA ALA A 340 0.55 5.10 10.55
C ALA A 340 1.57 5.91 11.36
N SER A 341 2.41 5.21 12.14
CA SER A 341 3.46 5.83 12.96
C SER A 341 4.57 6.44 12.10
N ILE A 342 4.95 5.80 11.00
CA ILE A 342 5.92 6.33 10.04
C ILE A 342 5.40 7.62 9.40
N ASN A 343 4.14 7.66 8.96
CA ASN A 343 3.53 8.88 8.42
C ASN A 343 3.50 10.02 9.45
N GLY A 344 3.13 9.73 10.69
CA GLY A 344 3.16 10.69 11.79
C GLY A 344 4.57 11.24 12.03
N PHE A 345 5.59 10.38 12.02
CA PHE A 345 6.98 10.78 12.15
C PHE A 345 7.43 11.72 11.03
N ILE A 346 7.11 11.41 9.78
CA ILE A 346 7.43 12.29 8.64
C ILE A 346 6.76 13.65 8.82
N ALA A 347 5.49 13.68 9.19
CA ALA A 347 4.74 14.93 9.40
C ALA A 347 5.32 15.80 10.52
N MET A 348 5.88 15.20 11.58
CA MET A 348 6.48 15.93 12.70
C MET A 348 7.92 16.42 12.42
N ASN A 349 8.68 15.74 11.55
CA ASN A 349 10.10 16.02 11.36
C ASN A 349 10.42 16.81 10.08
N TYR A 350 9.44 17.01 9.20
CA TYR A 350 9.62 17.81 7.99
C TYR A 350 8.64 18.99 7.95
N PRO A 351 9.08 20.17 7.41
CA PRO A 351 8.20 21.32 7.27
C PRO A 351 6.98 21.03 6.40
N PRO A 352 5.82 21.67 6.68
CA PRO A 352 4.59 21.50 5.88
C PRO A 352 4.77 21.71 4.38
N SER A 353 5.68 22.61 3.96
CA SER A 353 5.97 22.90 2.55
C SER A 353 6.59 21.73 1.77
N ILE A 354 7.24 20.78 2.44
CA ILE A 354 7.92 19.66 1.80
C ILE A 354 7.44 18.27 2.29
N VAL A 355 6.59 18.23 3.32
CA VAL A 355 6.15 16.96 3.93
C VAL A 355 5.54 16.01 2.90
N GLY A 356 4.70 16.51 1.99
CA GLY A 356 4.10 15.68 0.95
C GLY A 356 5.13 15.05 0.00
N ARG A 357 6.16 15.83 -0.38
CA ARG A 357 7.27 15.30 -1.21
C ARG A 357 8.12 14.28 -0.44
N MET A 358 8.30 14.49 0.85
CA MET A 358 9.04 13.53 1.69
C MET A 358 8.27 12.24 1.91
N VAL A 359 6.95 12.29 2.10
CA VAL A 359 6.09 11.10 2.12
C VAL A 359 6.20 10.35 0.79
N GLY A 360 6.06 11.07 -0.34
CA GLY A 360 6.22 10.49 -1.67
C GLY A 360 7.58 9.82 -1.87
N TRP A 361 8.66 10.46 -1.41
CA TRP A 361 10.00 9.89 -1.46
C TRP A 361 10.14 8.64 -0.58
N TRP A 362 9.76 8.71 0.71
CA TRP A 362 9.90 7.60 1.65
C TRP A 362 9.11 6.36 1.19
N PHE A 363 7.85 6.55 0.82
CA PHE A 363 7.01 5.43 0.36
C PHE A 363 7.33 4.99 -1.06
N GLY A 364 7.70 5.90 -1.95
CA GLY A 364 8.16 5.55 -3.30
C GLY A 364 9.45 4.75 -3.27
N PHE A 365 10.48 5.24 -2.58
CA PHE A 365 11.72 4.51 -2.37
C PHE A 365 11.47 3.20 -1.60
N GLY A 366 10.65 3.26 -0.55
CA GLY A 366 10.27 2.09 0.21
C GLY A 366 9.64 1.00 -0.64
N THR A 367 8.73 1.36 -1.56
CA THR A 367 8.02 0.38 -2.41
C THR A 367 8.96 -0.44 -3.30
N PHE A 368 10.16 0.05 -3.63
CA PHE A 368 11.20 -0.79 -4.26
C PHE A 368 11.57 -2.00 -3.39
N GLY A 369 11.47 -1.88 -2.06
CA GLY A 369 11.62 -3.03 -1.16
C GLY A 369 10.61 -4.13 -1.44
N GLY A 370 9.33 -3.75 -1.63
CA GLY A 370 8.30 -4.69 -2.02
C GLY A 370 8.57 -5.37 -3.37
N ALA A 371 9.01 -4.59 -4.37
CA ALA A 371 9.37 -5.13 -5.68
C ALA A 371 10.56 -6.11 -5.59
N LEU A 372 11.62 -5.74 -4.85
CA LEU A 372 12.78 -6.61 -4.63
C LEU A 372 12.39 -7.88 -3.86
N GLY A 373 11.53 -7.76 -2.85
CA GLY A 373 11.04 -8.89 -2.07
C GLY A 373 10.27 -9.90 -2.92
N LEU A 374 9.40 -9.42 -3.81
CA LEU A 374 8.67 -10.27 -4.74
C LEU A 374 9.59 -10.92 -5.79
N TYR A 375 10.56 -10.16 -6.31
CA TYR A 375 11.55 -10.69 -7.25
C TYR A 375 12.39 -11.81 -6.64
N LEU A 376 12.96 -11.57 -5.44
CA LEU A 376 13.74 -12.59 -4.74
C LEU A 376 12.85 -13.76 -4.30
N GLY A 377 11.60 -13.49 -3.88
CA GLY A 377 10.60 -14.51 -3.61
C GLY A 377 10.38 -15.42 -4.81
N GLY A 378 10.13 -14.86 -6.00
CA GLY A 378 9.99 -15.62 -7.25
C GLY A 378 11.24 -16.45 -7.58
N LYS A 379 12.42 -15.86 -7.48
CA LYS A 379 13.69 -16.57 -7.70
C LYS A 379 13.92 -17.73 -6.74
N THR A 380 13.57 -17.57 -5.46
CA THR A 380 13.69 -18.64 -4.47
C THR A 380 12.66 -19.75 -4.72
N ILE A 381 11.46 -19.42 -5.19
CA ILE A 381 10.44 -20.40 -5.58
C ILE A 381 10.92 -21.24 -6.75
N ASP A 382 11.47 -20.61 -7.80
CA ASP A 382 12.03 -21.31 -8.98
C ASP A 382 13.20 -22.24 -8.58
N ALA A 383 14.08 -21.76 -7.70
CA ALA A 383 15.27 -22.51 -7.28
C ALA A 383 14.94 -23.69 -6.34
N THR A 384 13.91 -23.56 -5.50
CA THR A 384 13.61 -24.55 -4.42
C THR A 384 12.34 -25.35 -4.69
N GLY A 385 11.51 -24.96 -5.66
CA GLY A 385 10.19 -25.52 -5.88
C GLY A 385 9.19 -25.24 -4.74
N SER A 386 9.48 -24.29 -3.84
CA SER A 386 8.67 -24.04 -2.65
C SER A 386 8.62 -22.56 -2.24
N PHE A 387 7.46 -22.12 -1.75
CA PHE A 387 7.28 -20.80 -1.17
C PHE A 387 7.96 -20.62 0.21
N LYS A 388 8.36 -21.71 0.88
CA LYS A 388 8.89 -21.65 2.26
C LYS A 388 10.07 -20.71 2.39
N THR A 389 11.03 -20.75 1.46
CA THR A 389 12.21 -19.89 1.48
C THR A 389 11.80 -18.41 1.32
N ALA A 390 10.83 -18.11 0.45
CA ALA A 390 10.33 -16.76 0.27
C ALA A 390 9.66 -16.22 1.55
N ILE A 391 8.98 -17.08 2.33
CA ILE A 391 8.38 -16.70 3.63
C ILE A 391 9.46 -16.50 4.69
N ILE A 392 10.52 -17.29 4.70
CA ILE A 392 11.66 -17.09 5.61
C ILE A 392 12.33 -15.74 5.35
N LEU A 393 12.44 -15.31 4.09
CA LEU A 393 12.96 -14.01 3.73
C LEU A 393 12.13 -12.85 4.31
N LEU A 394 10.83 -13.03 4.56
CA LEU A 394 10.01 -12.07 5.30
C LEU A 394 10.56 -11.80 6.70
N SER A 395 10.87 -12.85 7.46
CA SER A 395 11.42 -12.69 8.80
C SER A 395 12.82 -12.09 8.79
N ILE A 396 13.67 -12.48 7.82
CA ILE A 396 15.01 -11.91 7.67
C ILE A 396 14.93 -10.42 7.34
N SER A 397 14.08 -10.03 6.39
CA SER A 397 13.90 -8.62 6.02
C SER A 397 13.34 -7.78 7.17
N ALA A 398 12.44 -8.36 7.97
CA ALA A 398 11.94 -7.70 9.18
C ALA A 398 13.03 -7.51 10.24
N CYS A 399 13.95 -8.48 10.42
CA CYS A 399 15.12 -8.31 11.30
C CYS A 399 16.00 -7.15 10.85
N VAL A 400 16.27 -7.04 9.53
CA VAL A 400 17.09 -5.94 9.00
C VAL A 400 16.38 -4.60 9.22
N GLY A 401 15.07 -4.52 8.94
CA GLY A 401 14.26 -3.33 9.19
C GLY A 401 14.27 -2.90 10.66
N LEU A 402 14.17 -3.87 11.58
CA LEU A 402 14.27 -3.64 13.03
C LEU A 402 15.62 -3.02 13.41
N LEU A 403 16.71 -3.59 12.91
CA LEU A 403 18.06 -3.09 13.19
C LEU A 403 18.25 -1.65 12.67
N LEU A 404 17.74 -1.36 11.47
CA LEU A 404 17.83 -0.02 10.88
C LEU A 404 17.03 1.02 11.68
N ASP A 405 15.85 0.65 12.20
CA ASP A 405 15.04 1.59 12.99
C ASP A 405 15.73 2.00 14.31
N LEU A 406 16.58 1.15 14.87
CA LEU A 406 17.38 1.52 16.05
C LEU A 406 18.29 2.72 15.80
N PHE A 407 18.77 2.90 14.57
CA PHE A 407 19.62 4.03 14.16
C PHE A 407 18.84 5.28 13.74
N LEU A 408 17.50 5.18 13.53
CA LEU A 408 16.68 6.33 13.18
C LEU A 408 16.53 7.26 14.39
N LYS A 409 17.05 8.48 14.29
CA LYS A 409 16.96 9.49 15.36
C LYS A 409 15.87 10.50 15.02
N SER A 410 15.03 10.85 15.99
CA SER A 410 14.11 11.97 15.93
C SER A 410 14.88 13.27 16.22
N GLY A 411 14.66 14.29 15.39
CA GLY A 411 15.09 15.64 15.72
C GLY A 411 16.01 16.33 14.72
N VAL A 412 15.42 16.91 13.69
CA VAL A 412 16.07 18.01 12.91
C VAL A 412 15.30 19.33 13.06
N CYS A 413 14.02 19.27 13.40
CA CYS A 413 13.22 20.50 13.66
C CYS A 413 12.94 20.75 15.16
N SER A 414 13.20 19.77 16.05
CA SER A 414 12.93 19.89 17.50
C SER A 414 13.97 20.72 18.27
N GLU A 415 15.18 20.90 17.76
CA GLU A 415 16.23 21.64 18.49
C GLU A 415 16.00 23.15 18.56
N LYS A 416 15.14 23.73 17.70
CA LYS A 416 14.81 25.17 17.75
C LYS A 416 13.70 25.55 18.73
N ASN A 417 12.90 24.59 19.23
CA ASN A 417 11.83 24.90 20.20
C ASN A 417 12.23 24.75 21.68
N ASN A 418 13.44 24.30 21.99
CA ASN A 418 13.95 24.20 23.37
C ASN A 418 14.91 25.33 23.74
N SER A 419 15.01 26.38 22.92
CA SER A 419 15.87 27.55 23.18
C SER A 419 15.06 28.86 23.16
N VAL A 420 13.80 28.82 23.62
CA VAL A 420 13.04 30.05 24.01
C VAL A 420 12.41 29.84 25.39
#